data_96ca0014d720d1cf8b3277414ae7ffec
#
_entry.id   96ca0014d720d1cf8b3277414ae7ffec
#
_cell.length_a   1.000
_cell.length_b   1.000
_cell.length_c   1.000
_cell.angle_alpha   90.00
_cell.angle_beta   90.00
_cell.angle_gamma   90.00
#
_symmetry.space_group_name_H-M   'P 1'
#
loop_
_entity.id
_entity.type
_entity.pdbx_description
1 polymer ?
#
loop_
_entity_poly.entity_id
_entity_poly.type
_entity_poly.pdbx_seq_one_letter_code
_entity_poly.pdbx_strand_id
1 'polypeptide(L)'
;MDYAGLDDATLIALVARRDEAALAALYDRYSRLVFSVALRVVGQRQLAEDITLEAFQSVWQAAASFRQDRGRFATWLMTVARHRAIDELRRLGVRPEGSSVELDHELGNHPAFSDSVEELVSLEQQRAAVRRALADLPEPQRHALELAYFGGLTQQEIAEKLATPLGTVKTRMRMGMQKLRRLLERPNAAE
;
A
#
# COMPACT_ATOMS: atom_id res chain seq x y z
N MET A 1 -8.07 -2.19 30.13
CA MET A 1 -8.40 -1.13 29.15
C MET A 1 -8.91 -1.82 27.89
N ASP A 2 -10.02 -1.37 27.33
CA ASP A 2 -10.49 -1.92 26.05
C ASP A 2 -9.74 -1.24 24.91
N TYR A 3 -8.78 -1.95 24.33
CA TYR A 3 -7.96 -1.45 23.23
C TYR A 3 -8.68 -1.54 21.88
N ALA A 4 -9.70 -2.40 21.75
CA ALA A 4 -10.40 -2.59 20.48
C ALA A 4 -11.18 -1.33 20.04
N GLY A 5 -11.71 -0.57 21.01
CA GLY A 5 -12.44 0.67 20.76
C GLY A 5 -11.56 1.92 20.57
N LEU A 6 -10.24 1.82 20.76
CA LEU A 6 -9.34 2.97 20.60
C LEU A 6 -9.03 3.24 19.12
N ASP A 7 -8.85 4.52 18.78
CA ASP A 7 -8.39 4.91 17.44
C ASP A 7 -6.90 4.61 17.22
N ASP A 8 -6.48 4.58 15.95
CA ASP A 8 -5.10 4.25 15.58
C ASP A 8 -4.08 5.24 16.15
N ALA A 9 -4.44 6.52 16.29
CA ALA A 9 -3.56 7.54 16.82
C ALA A 9 -3.25 7.30 18.30
N THR A 10 -4.28 6.92 19.06
CA THR A 10 -4.15 6.56 20.47
C THR A 10 -3.34 5.27 20.62
N LEU A 11 -3.64 4.23 19.82
CA LEU A 11 -2.92 2.97 19.87
C LEU A 11 -1.44 3.15 19.55
N ILE A 12 -1.08 3.87 18.49
CA ILE A 12 0.35 4.08 18.14
C ILE A 12 1.09 4.91 19.20
N ALA A 13 0.41 5.86 19.85
CA ALA A 13 1.00 6.61 20.96
C ALA A 13 1.28 5.72 22.18
N LEU A 14 0.42 4.72 22.45
CA LEU A 14 0.66 3.72 23.49
C LEU A 14 1.79 2.77 23.10
N VAL A 15 1.85 2.30 21.84
CA VAL A 15 2.99 1.50 21.34
C VAL A 15 4.31 2.26 21.48
N ALA A 16 4.33 3.57 21.24
CA ALA A 16 5.51 4.40 21.46
C ALA A 16 5.98 4.41 22.92
N ARG A 17 5.06 4.13 23.87
CA ARG A 17 5.34 3.94 25.30
C ARG A 17 5.60 2.48 25.68
N ARG A 18 5.79 1.60 24.69
CA ARG A 18 6.06 0.17 24.88
C ARG A 18 4.87 -0.63 25.44
N ASP A 19 3.65 -0.23 25.13
CA ASP A 19 2.44 -0.98 25.47
C ASP A 19 2.20 -2.11 24.45
N GLU A 20 2.44 -3.34 24.89
CA GLU A 20 2.31 -4.55 24.05
C GLU A 20 0.84 -4.83 23.68
N ALA A 21 -0.10 -4.53 24.55
CA ALA A 21 -1.52 -4.75 24.29
C ALA A 21 -2.05 -3.80 23.20
N ALA A 22 -1.52 -2.57 23.14
CA ALA A 22 -1.81 -1.65 22.06
C ALA A 22 -1.25 -2.14 20.70
N LEU A 23 -0.06 -2.74 20.71
CA LEU A 23 0.50 -3.38 19.49
C LEU A 23 -0.35 -4.58 19.08
N ALA A 24 -0.79 -5.43 20.02
CA ALA A 24 -1.67 -6.55 19.72
C ALA A 24 -2.98 -6.09 19.08
N ALA A 25 -3.61 -5.03 19.59
CA ALA A 25 -4.82 -4.45 19.01
C ALA A 25 -4.60 -3.93 17.57
N LEU A 26 -3.46 -3.31 17.29
CA LEU A 26 -3.11 -2.91 15.92
C LEU A 26 -2.85 -4.13 15.03
N TYR A 27 -2.24 -5.18 15.58
CA TYR A 27 -2.01 -6.44 14.87
C TYR A 27 -3.34 -7.10 14.49
N ASP A 28 -4.27 -7.26 15.41
CA ASP A 28 -5.59 -7.85 15.16
C ASP A 28 -6.36 -7.07 14.09
N ARG A 29 -6.25 -5.74 14.10
CA ARG A 29 -6.93 -4.85 13.16
C ARG A 29 -6.34 -4.90 11.75
N TYR A 30 -5.02 -5.02 11.60
CA TYR A 30 -4.34 -4.80 10.33
C TYR A 30 -3.54 -5.97 9.77
N SER A 31 -3.29 -7.05 10.54
CA SER A 31 -2.42 -8.15 10.11
C SER A 31 -2.87 -8.79 8.78
N ARG A 32 -4.17 -8.99 8.63
CA ARG A 32 -4.73 -9.56 7.39
C ARG A 32 -4.49 -8.66 6.18
N LEU A 33 -4.66 -7.34 6.35
CA LEU A 33 -4.44 -6.39 5.27
C LEU A 33 -2.96 -6.30 4.91
N VAL A 34 -2.07 -6.27 5.90
CA VAL A 34 -0.61 -6.31 5.73
C VAL A 34 -0.19 -7.59 4.99
N PHE A 35 -0.70 -8.74 5.43
CA PHE A 35 -0.46 -10.02 4.79
C PHE A 35 -0.90 -10.04 3.32
N SER A 36 -2.09 -9.50 3.01
CA SER A 36 -2.59 -9.42 1.64
C SER A 36 -1.70 -8.56 0.74
N VAL A 37 -1.20 -7.44 1.27
CA VAL A 37 -0.26 -6.57 0.55
C VAL A 37 1.08 -7.28 0.32
N ALA A 38 1.62 -7.92 1.35
CA ALA A 38 2.87 -8.67 1.26
C ALA A 38 2.74 -9.82 0.25
N LEU A 39 1.69 -10.64 0.37
CA LEU A 39 1.45 -11.79 -0.50
C LEU A 39 1.36 -11.39 -1.98
N ARG A 40 0.71 -10.27 -2.26
CA ARG A 40 0.60 -9.74 -3.63
C ARG A 40 1.95 -9.38 -4.22
N VAL A 41 2.88 -8.90 -3.39
CA VAL A 41 4.23 -8.51 -3.86
C VAL A 41 5.13 -9.73 -4.01
N VAL A 42 5.16 -10.62 -3.00
CA VAL A 42 6.12 -11.74 -2.99
C VAL A 42 5.60 -13.03 -3.63
N GLY A 43 4.27 -13.19 -3.76
CA GLY A 43 3.65 -14.38 -4.36
C GLY A 43 3.74 -15.66 -3.53
N GLN A 44 4.42 -15.65 -2.37
CA GLN A 44 4.65 -16.81 -1.52
C GLN A 44 4.09 -16.58 -0.12
N ARG A 45 3.24 -17.50 0.34
CA ARG A 45 2.53 -17.38 1.62
C ARG A 45 3.48 -17.23 2.81
N GLN A 46 4.51 -18.08 2.89
CA GLN A 46 5.44 -18.07 4.02
C GLN A 46 6.20 -16.75 4.11
N LEU A 47 6.72 -16.26 2.98
CA LEU A 47 7.37 -14.95 2.94
C LEU A 47 6.41 -13.82 3.34
N ALA A 48 5.15 -13.90 2.94
CA ALA A 48 4.15 -12.90 3.31
C ALA A 48 3.85 -12.91 4.82
N GLU A 49 3.85 -14.09 5.46
CA GLU A 49 3.70 -14.24 6.91
C GLU A 49 4.90 -13.61 7.63
N ASP A 50 6.13 -13.89 7.21
CA ASP A 50 7.35 -13.32 7.77
C ASP A 50 7.38 -11.79 7.63
N ILE A 51 7.07 -11.27 6.44
CA ILE A 51 7.00 -9.84 6.18
C ILE A 51 5.92 -9.16 7.04
N THR A 52 4.81 -9.85 7.28
CA THR A 52 3.77 -9.32 8.17
C THR A 52 4.32 -9.12 9.58
N LEU A 53 5.00 -10.11 10.14
CA LEU A 53 5.63 -10.00 11.46
C LEU A 53 6.69 -8.90 11.49
N GLU A 54 7.55 -8.81 10.47
CA GLU A 54 8.57 -7.77 10.35
C GLU A 54 7.97 -6.36 10.24
N ALA A 55 6.82 -6.21 9.56
CA ALA A 55 6.14 -4.93 9.48
C ALA A 55 5.67 -4.46 10.86
N PHE A 56 5.09 -5.33 11.68
CA PHE A 56 4.68 -4.99 13.04
C PHE A 56 5.88 -4.82 14.00
N GLN A 57 6.96 -5.55 13.79
CA GLN A 57 8.22 -5.28 14.49
C GLN A 57 8.74 -3.87 14.16
N SER A 58 8.63 -3.44 12.90
CA SER A 58 8.98 -2.07 12.50
C SER A 58 8.07 -1.03 13.16
N VAL A 59 6.76 -1.32 13.30
CA VAL A 59 5.82 -0.49 14.07
C VAL A 59 6.31 -0.34 15.51
N TRP A 60 6.66 -1.45 16.17
CA TRP A 60 7.16 -1.44 17.54
C TRP A 60 8.43 -0.58 17.71
N GLN A 61 9.34 -0.67 16.76
CA GLN A 61 10.60 0.08 16.80
C GLN A 61 10.42 1.57 16.47
N ALA A 62 9.56 1.87 15.50
CA ALA A 62 9.44 3.20 14.92
C ALA A 62 8.21 4.00 15.41
N ALA A 63 7.40 3.45 16.33
CA ALA A 63 6.18 4.09 16.82
C ALA A 63 6.39 5.54 17.29
N ALA A 64 7.50 5.80 18.01
CA ALA A 64 7.85 7.13 18.51
C ALA A 64 8.16 8.15 17.40
N SER A 65 8.52 7.69 16.20
CA SER A 65 8.80 8.53 15.03
C SER A 65 7.59 8.76 14.13
N PHE A 66 6.50 8.05 14.37
CA PHE A 66 5.27 8.22 13.60
C PHE A 66 4.70 9.63 13.78
N ARG A 67 4.34 10.26 12.69
CA ARG A 67 3.81 11.63 12.65
C ARG A 67 2.44 11.62 11.98
N GLN A 68 1.39 11.82 12.76
CA GLN A 68 0.00 11.85 12.28
C GLN A 68 -0.27 13.01 11.30
N ASP A 69 0.47 14.12 11.42
CA ASP A 69 0.42 15.24 10.48
C ASP A 69 0.91 14.87 9.06
N ARG A 70 1.65 13.77 8.91
CA ARG A 70 2.15 13.26 7.63
C ARG A 70 1.26 12.19 6.98
N GLY A 71 0.21 11.73 7.65
CA GLY A 71 -0.73 10.77 7.09
C GLY A 71 -1.31 9.79 8.12
N ARG A 72 -2.24 8.97 7.63
CA ARG A 72 -2.90 7.97 8.47
C ARG A 72 -1.97 6.80 8.78
N PHE A 73 -2.11 6.22 9.97
CA PHE A 73 -1.34 5.05 10.41
C PHE A 73 -1.44 3.88 9.42
N ALA A 74 -2.65 3.54 8.97
CA ALA A 74 -2.85 2.47 8.00
C ALA A 74 -2.03 2.67 6.72
N THR A 75 -1.96 3.89 6.17
CA THR A 75 -1.18 4.21 4.97
C THR A 75 0.32 4.03 5.22
N TRP A 76 0.82 4.48 6.37
CA TRP A 76 2.21 4.30 6.75
C TRP A 76 2.56 2.81 6.92
N LEU A 77 1.72 2.04 7.60
CA LEU A 77 1.90 0.60 7.80
C LEU A 77 1.93 -0.17 6.47
N MET A 78 1.00 0.13 5.54
CA MET A 78 1.00 -0.49 4.22
C MET A 78 2.27 -0.16 3.42
N THR A 79 2.78 1.05 3.57
CA THR A 79 4.05 1.47 2.95
C THR A 79 5.24 0.68 3.53
N VAL A 80 5.27 0.48 4.85
CA VAL A 80 6.29 -0.34 5.52
C VAL A 80 6.24 -1.79 5.02
N ALA A 81 5.06 -2.41 5.02
CA ALA A 81 4.87 -3.78 4.56
C ALA A 81 5.32 -3.96 3.10
N ARG A 82 4.93 -3.03 2.23
CA ARG A 82 5.30 -3.06 0.82
C ARG A 82 6.80 -2.91 0.61
N HIS A 83 7.46 -2.00 1.32
CA HIS A 83 8.91 -1.84 1.22
C HIS A 83 9.63 -3.11 1.69
N ARG A 84 9.22 -3.72 2.81
CA ARG A 84 9.77 -5.00 3.27
C ARG A 84 9.62 -6.09 2.23
N ALA A 85 8.46 -6.20 1.60
CA ALA A 85 8.20 -7.18 0.55
C ALA A 85 9.10 -6.98 -0.67
N ILE A 86 9.31 -5.75 -1.11
CA ILE A 86 10.21 -5.41 -2.22
C ILE A 86 11.66 -5.70 -1.86
N ASP A 87 12.10 -5.33 -0.65
CA ASP A 87 13.47 -5.56 -0.18
C ASP A 87 13.76 -7.07 -0.09
N GLU A 88 12.78 -7.87 0.32
CA GLU A 88 12.90 -9.33 0.36
C GLU A 88 13.05 -9.93 -1.05
N LEU A 89 12.24 -9.50 -2.03
CA LEU A 89 12.40 -9.92 -3.41
C LEU A 89 13.79 -9.57 -3.97
N ARG A 90 14.29 -8.37 -3.65
CA ARG A 90 15.64 -7.93 -4.04
C ARG A 90 16.72 -8.81 -3.40
N ARG A 91 16.56 -9.15 -2.12
CA ARG A 91 17.46 -10.04 -1.38
C ARG A 91 17.53 -11.43 -2.01
N LEU A 92 16.39 -11.94 -2.48
CA LEU A 92 16.30 -13.25 -3.16
C LEU A 92 16.78 -13.20 -4.61
N GLY A 93 17.20 -12.04 -5.12
CA GLY A 93 17.59 -11.87 -6.52
C GLY A 93 16.43 -12.01 -7.50
N VAL A 94 15.21 -12.17 -7.00
CA VAL A 94 13.99 -12.17 -7.78
C VAL A 94 13.68 -10.71 -8.08
N ARG A 95 14.05 -10.23 -9.27
CA ARG A 95 13.47 -8.97 -9.74
C ARG A 95 11.97 -9.19 -9.81
N PRO A 96 11.15 -8.26 -9.32
CA PRO A 96 9.75 -8.22 -9.68
C PRO A 96 9.76 -8.02 -11.20
N GLU A 97 9.79 -9.11 -11.94
CA GLU A 97 9.47 -9.06 -13.35
C GLU A 97 8.08 -8.45 -13.34
N GLY A 98 7.96 -7.29 -14.01
CA GLY A 98 6.72 -6.57 -14.01
C GLY A 98 5.60 -7.57 -14.26
N SER A 99 5.03 -8.04 -13.20
CA SER A 99 3.70 -8.56 -13.27
C SER A 99 2.94 -7.43 -13.91
N SER A 100 2.70 -7.56 -15.21
CA SER A 100 1.50 -7.04 -15.80
C SER A 100 0.39 -7.75 -15.03
N VAL A 101 0.24 -7.39 -13.77
CA VAL A 101 -0.96 -7.64 -13.03
C VAL A 101 -1.96 -6.83 -13.83
N GLU A 102 -2.62 -7.54 -14.74
CA GLU A 102 -3.85 -7.02 -15.30
C GLU A 102 -4.64 -6.58 -14.10
N LEU A 103 -4.74 -5.27 -13.92
CA LEU A 103 -5.42 -4.60 -12.80
C LEU A 103 -6.85 -5.14 -12.61
N ASP A 104 -7.35 -5.87 -13.60
CA ASP A 104 -8.72 -6.33 -13.70
C ASP A 104 -9.03 -7.62 -12.93
N HIS A 105 -8.06 -8.50 -12.66
CA HIS A 105 -8.42 -9.82 -12.13
C HIS A 105 -8.10 -10.06 -10.64
N GLU A 106 -7.17 -9.35 -10.04
CA GLU A 106 -6.75 -9.68 -8.67
C GLU A 106 -7.17 -8.67 -7.57
N LEU A 107 -7.62 -7.47 -7.94
CA LEU A 107 -8.24 -6.57 -6.97
C LEU A 107 -9.63 -7.08 -6.50
N GLY A 108 -10.21 -8.03 -7.24
CA GLY A 108 -11.58 -8.53 -7.02
C GLY A 108 -11.73 -9.74 -6.11
N ASN A 109 -10.69 -10.55 -5.88
CA ASN A 109 -10.90 -11.90 -5.33
C ASN A 109 -10.36 -12.14 -3.90
N HIS A 110 -9.94 -11.11 -3.16
CA HIS A 110 -9.79 -11.32 -1.72
C HIS A 110 -11.08 -10.93 -1.02
N PRO A 111 -11.65 -11.84 -0.19
CA PRO A 111 -12.77 -11.47 0.65
C PRO A 111 -12.36 -10.25 1.45
N ALA A 112 -13.05 -9.15 1.21
CA ALA A 112 -12.88 -7.96 1.99
C ALA A 112 -13.13 -8.36 3.44
N PHE A 113 -12.25 -7.95 4.33
CA PHE A 113 -12.40 -8.17 5.76
C PHE A 113 -13.39 -7.14 6.29
N SER A 114 -14.63 -7.30 5.87
CA SER A 114 -15.74 -6.52 6.36
C SER A 114 -16.84 -7.50 6.73
N ASP A 115 -17.28 -7.40 7.96
CA ASP A 115 -18.42 -8.17 8.49
C ASP A 115 -19.76 -7.58 8.00
N SER A 116 -19.74 -6.47 7.23
CA SER A 116 -20.95 -5.83 6.71
C SER A 116 -20.96 -5.71 5.19
N VAL A 117 -22.15 -5.95 4.59
CA VAL A 117 -22.36 -5.82 3.14
C VAL A 117 -22.12 -4.36 2.68
N GLU A 118 -22.50 -3.39 3.50
CA GLU A 118 -22.32 -1.95 3.22
C GLU A 118 -20.84 -1.57 3.09
N GLU A 119 -19.98 -2.11 3.94
CA GLU A 119 -18.52 -1.87 3.86
C GLU A 119 -17.92 -2.52 2.62
N LEU A 120 -18.39 -3.72 2.24
CA LEU A 120 -17.98 -4.39 1.01
C LEU A 120 -18.33 -3.56 -0.23
N VAL A 121 -19.54 -3.03 -0.29
CA VAL A 121 -20.01 -2.16 -1.39
C VAL A 121 -19.19 -0.87 -1.43
N SER A 122 -18.95 -0.24 -0.28
CA SER A 122 -18.13 0.98 -0.18
C SER A 122 -16.70 0.74 -0.66
N LEU A 123 -16.08 -0.37 -0.26
CA LEU A 123 -14.73 -0.74 -0.67
C LEU A 123 -14.64 -1.00 -2.17
N GLU A 124 -15.65 -1.67 -2.75
CA GLU A 124 -15.68 -1.93 -4.19
C GLU A 124 -15.88 -0.64 -5.00
N GLN A 125 -16.71 0.27 -4.52
CA GLN A 125 -16.86 1.60 -5.13
C GLN A 125 -15.54 2.39 -5.10
N GLN A 126 -14.80 2.34 -3.98
CA GLN A 126 -13.48 2.98 -3.87
C GLN A 126 -12.47 2.33 -4.83
N ARG A 127 -12.45 1.00 -4.94
CA ARG A 127 -11.60 0.28 -5.90
C ARG A 127 -11.93 0.66 -7.34
N ALA A 128 -13.20 0.72 -7.69
CA ALA A 128 -13.66 1.12 -9.02
C ALA A 128 -13.27 2.58 -9.33
N ALA A 129 -13.34 3.48 -8.35
CA ALA A 129 -12.92 4.86 -8.50
C ALA A 129 -11.40 4.95 -8.77
N VAL A 130 -10.58 4.19 -8.03
CA VAL A 130 -9.12 4.15 -8.25
C VAL A 130 -8.78 3.58 -9.62
N ARG A 131 -9.42 2.46 -10.03
CA ARG A 131 -9.22 1.89 -11.38
C ARG A 131 -9.54 2.88 -12.48
N ARG A 132 -10.70 3.55 -12.39
CA ARG A 132 -11.08 4.62 -13.37
C ARG A 132 -10.06 5.75 -13.38
N ALA A 133 -9.67 6.25 -12.22
CA ALA A 133 -8.71 7.34 -12.12
C ALA A 133 -7.33 6.96 -12.71
N LEU A 134 -6.89 5.72 -12.55
CA LEU A 134 -5.67 5.20 -13.17
C LEU A 134 -5.82 5.08 -14.69
N ALA A 135 -6.96 4.59 -15.19
CA ALA A 135 -7.25 4.48 -16.61
C ALA A 135 -7.27 5.86 -17.31
N ASP A 136 -7.70 6.91 -16.62
CA ASP A 136 -7.72 8.29 -17.11
C ASP A 136 -6.33 8.95 -17.16
N LEU A 137 -5.29 8.31 -16.61
CA LEU A 137 -3.94 8.84 -16.73
C LEU A 137 -3.41 8.63 -18.15
N PRO A 138 -2.61 9.59 -18.68
CA PRO A 138 -1.79 9.35 -19.88
C PRO A 138 -0.93 8.10 -19.67
N GLU A 139 -0.88 7.23 -20.69
CA GLU A 139 -0.17 5.95 -20.63
C GLU A 139 1.25 6.07 -20.05
N PRO A 140 2.14 7.02 -20.45
CA PRO A 140 3.49 7.11 -19.90
C PRO A 140 3.55 7.47 -18.40
N GLN A 141 2.51 8.16 -17.88
CA GLN A 141 2.40 8.48 -16.46
C GLN A 141 1.90 7.28 -15.67
N ARG A 142 0.85 6.60 -16.18
CA ARG A 142 0.31 5.38 -15.60
C ARG A 142 1.38 4.30 -15.51
N HIS A 143 2.05 4.00 -16.60
CA HIS A 143 3.09 2.95 -16.66
C HIS A 143 4.24 3.23 -15.69
N ALA A 144 4.73 4.47 -15.59
CA ALA A 144 5.76 4.82 -14.61
C ALA A 144 5.29 4.62 -13.15
N LEU A 145 4.03 4.93 -12.85
CA LEU A 145 3.45 4.70 -11.53
C LEU A 145 3.25 3.21 -11.23
N GLU A 146 2.81 2.43 -12.22
CA GLU A 146 2.63 0.98 -12.10
C GLU A 146 3.97 0.29 -11.81
N LEU A 147 5.02 0.61 -12.55
CA LEU A 147 6.36 0.08 -12.32
C LEU A 147 6.90 0.44 -10.94
N ALA A 148 6.66 1.66 -10.47
CA ALA A 148 7.07 2.08 -9.13
C ALA A 148 6.25 1.39 -8.04
N TYR A 149 4.93 1.34 -8.20
CA TYR A 149 4.04 0.85 -7.16
C TYR A 149 3.94 -0.67 -7.14
N PHE A 150 3.67 -1.31 -8.27
CA PHE A 150 3.51 -2.77 -8.35
C PHE A 150 4.83 -3.48 -8.61
N GLY A 151 5.66 -2.93 -9.48
CA GLY A 151 6.98 -3.48 -9.79
C GLY A 151 8.06 -3.18 -8.75
N GLY A 152 7.79 -2.33 -7.76
CA GLY A 152 8.76 -1.96 -6.74
C GLY A 152 10.03 -1.31 -7.26
N LEU A 153 10.03 -0.83 -8.52
CA LEU A 153 11.21 -0.24 -9.13
C LEU A 153 11.48 1.18 -8.60
N THR A 154 12.75 1.49 -8.38
CA THR A 154 13.20 2.85 -8.15
C THR A 154 13.05 3.69 -9.42
N GLN A 155 13.04 4.99 -9.30
CA GLN A 155 12.99 5.90 -10.46
C GLN A 155 14.17 5.69 -11.42
N GLN A 156 15.32 5.30 -10.90
CA GLN A 156 16.50 4.96 -11.70
C GLN A 156 16.26 3.69 -12.52
N GLU A 157 15.80 2.63 -11.88
CA GLU A 157 15.48 1.35 -12.55
C GLU A 157 14.37 1.51 -13.60
N ILE A 158 13.37 2.38 -13.32
CA ILE A 158 12.33 2.74 -14.30
C ILE A 158 12.95 3.47 -15.50
N ALA A 159 13.87 4.39 -15.27
CA ALA A 159 14.55 5.12 -16.33
C ALA A 159 15.34 4.18 -17.25
N GLU A 160 16.05 3.25 -16.68
CA GLU A 160 16.78 2.19 -17.39
C GLU A 160 15.82 1.28 -18.17
N LYS A 161 14.78 0.75 -17.50
CA LYS A 161 13.79 -0.17 -18.09
C LYS A 161 13.02 0.45 -19.26
N LEU A 162 12.67 1.73 -19.15
CA LEU A 162 11.91 2.46 -20.17
C LEU A 162 12.81 3.17 -21.19
N ALA A 163 14.15 3.04 -21.10
CA ALA A 163 15.12 3.79 -21.88
C ALA A 163 14.78 5.30 -21.93
N THR A 164 14.41 5.86 -20.79
CA THR A 164 13.90 7.23 -20.66
C THR A 164 14.75 8.00 -19.65
N PRO A 165 15.12 9.27 -19.89
CA PRO A 165 15.91 10.04 -18.94
C PRO A 165 15.25 10.11 -17.55
N LEU A 166 16.04 9.96 -16.48
CA LEU A 166 15.56 10.00 -15.09
C LEU A 166 14.72 11.23 -14.76
N GLY A 167 15.09 12.41 -15.29
CA GLY A 167 14.31 13.64 -15.14
C GLY A 167 12.91 13.54 -15.72
N THR A 168 12.76 12.83 -16.85
CA THR A 168 11.47 12.59 -17.50
C THR A 168 10.62 11.63 -16.66
N VAL A 169 11.22 10.55 -16.11
CA VAL A 169 10.52 9.63 -15.21
C VAL A 169 10.01 10.36 -13.97
N LYS A 170 10.86 11.16 -13.31
CA LYS A 170 10.48 11.99 -12.16
C LYS A 170 9.28 12.90 -12.49
N THR A 171 9.31 13.54 -13.66
CA THR A 171 8.24 14.43 -14.11
C THR A 171 6.96 13.66 -14.39
N ARG A 172 7.02 12.53 -15.11
CA ARG A 172 5.86 11.66 -15.38
C ARG A 172 5.19 11.20 -14.09
N MET A 173 5.96 10.70 -13.13
CA MET A 173 5.44 10.26 -11.83
C MET A 173 4.80 11.40 -11.05
N ARG A 174 5.45 12.57 -10.97
CA ARG A 174 4.90 13.74 -10.29
C ARG A 174 3.57 14.19 -10.91
N MET A 175 3.52 14.31 -12.23
CA MET A 175 2.30 14.72 -12.95
C MET A 175 1.20 13.68 -12.83
N GLY A 176 1.54 12.39 -12.92
CA GLY A 176 0.61 11.28 -12.73
C GLY A 176 -0.01 11.30 -11.33
N MET A 177 0.80 11.45 -10.29
CA MET A 177 0.31 11.55 -8.91
C MET A 177 -0.57 12.78 -8.69
N GLN A 178 -0.21 13.94 -9.24
CA GLN A 178 -1.02 15.16 -9.14
C GLN A 178 -2.38 15.00 -9.84
N LYS A 179 -2.38 14.34 -11.01
CA LYS A 179 -3.63 14.10 -11.75
C LYS A 179 -4.49 13.08 -11.03
N LEU A 180 -3.90 11.98 -10.56
CA LEU A 180 -4.59 10.94 -9.80
C LEU A 180 -5.26 11.51 -8.55
N ARG A 181 -4.53 12.34 -7.79
CA ARG A 181 -5.07 13.04 -6.62
C ARG A 181 -6.30 13.87 -6.97
N ARG A 182 -6.23 14.69 -8.03
CA ARG A 182 -7.36 15.53 -8.48
C ARG A 182 -8.57 14.69 -8.91
N LEU A 183 -8.36 13.54 -9.54
CA LEU A 183 -9.43 12.66 -9.98
C LEU A 183 -10.13 11.98 -8.78
N LEU A 184 -9.37 11.62 -7.74
CA LEU A 184 -9.90 10.99 -6.53
C LEU A 184 -10.51 11.98 -5.53
N GLU A 185 -10.07 13.24 -5.55
CA GLU A 185 -10.65 14.32 -4.71
C GLU A 185 -11.95 14.90 -5.30
N ARG A 186 -12.28 14.63 -6.56
CA ARG A 186 -13.58 15.00 -7.11
C ARG A 186 -14.65 14.11 -6.48
N PRO A 187 -15.63 14.67 -5.74
CA PRO A 187 -16.76 13.87 -5.33
C PRO A 187 -17.41 13.28 -6.58
N ASN A 188 -17.77 11.98 -6.52
CA ASN A 188 -18.52 11.32 -7.58
C ASN A 188 -19.74 12.19 -7.91
N ALA A 189 -19.67 12.96 -9.00
CA ALA A 189 -20.86 13.42 -9.69
C ALA A 189 -21.40 12.17 -10.39
N ALA A 190 -22.13 11.37 -9.65
CA ALA A 190 -23.02 10.36 -10.22
C ALA A 190 -24.29 11.11 -10.63
N GLU A 191 -24.47 11.33 -11.94
CA GLU A 191 -25.79 11.39 -12.52
C GLU A 191 -26.43 10.00 -12.47
#